data_f46b04220cdd6f7330d1ff95beac9554
#
_entry.id   f46b04220cdd6f7330d1ff95beac9554
#
_cell.length_a   1.000
_cell.length_b   1.000
_cell.length_c   1.000
_cell.angle_alpha   90.00
_cell.angle_beta   90.00
_cell.angle_gamma   90.00
#
_symmetry.space_group_name_H-M   'P 1'
#
loop_
_entity.id
_entity.type
_entity.pdbx_description
1 polymer ?
#
loop_
_entity_poly.entity_id
_entity_poly.type
_entity_poly.pdbx_seq_one_letter_code
_entity_poly.pdbx_strand_id
1 'polypeptide(L)'
;GIFRITIFVMIKNIVFDLGGVLIDLDREQAVKRFEKIGVADADQLIDAYEQKGIFLQVENGQIGSDEFCRKLREHTGKNLSFEDIKWAWMGFIVNVPQYKLDFISELRKTYKVYLLSNTNPIVQSWARSDKFTTAGYPISYYFDKMYTSYEVGITKPSPAIFEFMI
;
A
#
# COMPACT_ATOMS: atom_id res chain seq x y z
N GLY A 1 39.47 37.63 3.91
CA GLY A 1 38.05 37.54 4.04
C GLY A 1 37.60 36.10 3.80
N ILE A 2 36.93 35.47 4.79
CA ILE A 2 36.38 34.14 4.65
C ILE A 2 35.04 34.30 3.93
N PHE A 3 34.93 33.83 2.69
CA PHE A 3 33.65 33.73 2.00
C PHE A 3 32.86 32.59 2.62
N ARG A 4 31.80 32.88 3.36
CA ARG A 4 30.79 31.87 3.76
C ARG A 4 29.84 31.68 2.57
N ILE A 5 29.92 30.53 1.93
CA ILE A 5 28.91 30.09 0.97
C ILE A 5 27.76 29.48 1.79
N THR A 6 26.64 30.17 1.82
CA THR A 6 25.40 29.60 2.39
C THR A 6 24.65 28.93 1.26
N ILE A 7 24.58 27.59 1.29
CA ILE A 7 23.80 26.81 0.34
C ILE A 7 22.38 26.70 0.90
N PHE A 8 21.41 27.30 0.22
CA PHE A 8 20.00 27.11 0.51
C PHE A 8 19.51 25.89 -0.26
N VAL A 9 19.21 24.80 0.45
CA VAL A 9 18.53 23.65 -0.13
C VAL A 9 17.05 23.87 0.02
N MET A 10 16.34 24.01 -1.11
CA MET A 10 14.88 24.08 -1.13
C MET A 10 14.30 22.69 -1.37
N ILE A 11 13.50 22.21 -0.41
CA ILE A 11 12.68 21.00 -0.59
C ILE A 11 11.52 21.36 -1.52
N LYS A 12 11.36 20.60 -2.60
CA LYS A 12 10.26 20.77 -3.58
C LYS A 12 9.28 19.61 -3.58
N ASN A 13 9.75 18.45 -3.20
CA ASN A 13 9.01 17.20 -3.27
C ASN A 13 9.01 16.51 -1.91
N ILE A 14 7.85 15.95 -1.54
CA ILE A 14 7.68 15.15 -0.33
C ILE A 14 7.10 13.80 -0.75
N VAL A 15 7.67 12.72 -0.23
CA VAL A 15 7.22 11.36 -0.50
C VAL A 15 6.70 10.75 0.80
N PHE A 16 5.45 10.27 0.77
CA PHE A 16 4.84 9.56 1.89
C PHE A 16 4.79 8.05 1.65
N ASP A 17 5.00 7.30 2.72
CA ASP A 17 4.55 5.92 2.81
C ASP A 17 3.06 5.89 3.17
N LEU A 18 2.37 4.79 2.90
CA LEU A 18 0.95 4.63 3.18
C LEU A 18 0.72 3.90 4.50
N GLY A 19 1.07 2.62 4.54
CA GLY A 19 0.80 1.76 5.68
C GLY A 19 1.65 2.10 6.91
N GLY A 20 0.99 2.28 8.06
CA GLY A 20 1.67 2.68 9.30
C GLY A 20 2.06 4.14 9.36
N VAL A 21 1.84 4.92 8.29
CA VAL A 21 2.09 6.37 8.23
C VAL A 21 0.79 7.12 8.06
N LEU A 22 0.09 6.89 6.96
CA LEU A 22 -1.19 7.55 6.63
C LEU A 22 -2.40 6.71 7.00
N ILE A 23 -2.25 5.39 7.01
CA ILE A 23 -3.29 4.41 7.33
C ILE A 23 -2.83 3.58 8.51
N ASP A 24 -3.69 3.42 9.50
CA ASP A 24 -3.46 2.51 10.60
C ASP A 24 -3.69 1.08 10.13
N LEU A 25 -2.70 0.20 10.36
CA LEU A 25 -2.70 -1.19 9.94
C LEU A 25 -2.76 -2.15 11.12
N ASP A 26 -3.43 -3.30 10.90
CA ASP A 26 -3.43 -4.42 11.84
C ASP A 26 -3.24 -5.74 11.07
N ARG A 27 -2.01 -6.25 11.09
CA ARG A 27 -1.66 -7.54 10.49
C ARG A 27 -2.45 -8.68 11.12
N GLU A 28 -2.60 -8.68 12.43
CA GLU A 28 -3.28 -9.77 13.16
C GLU A 28 -4.75 -9.88 12.77
N GLN A 29 -5.41 -8.76 12.52
CA GLN A 29 -6.78 -8.75 12.03
C GLN A 29 -6.88 -9.39 10.63
N ALA A 30 -5.93 -9.08 9.75
CA ALA A 30 -5.88 -9.69 8.42
C ALA A 30 -5.62 -11.20 8.50
N VAL A 31 -4.65 -11.62 9.31
CA VAL A 31 -4.36 -13.05 9.54
C VAL A 31 -5.60 -13.80 10.03
N LYS A 32 -6.30 -13.27 11.03
CA LYS A 32 -7.52 -13.86 11.55
C LYS A 32 -8.63 -13.96 10.49
N ARG A 33 -8.77 -12.95 9.65
CA ARG A 33 -9.75 -12.98 8.56
C ARG A 33 -9.39 -14.01 7.50
N PHE A 34 -8.14 -14.14 7.11
CA PHE A 34 -7.68 -15.19 6.19
C PHE A 34 -7.89 -16.58 6.78
N GLU A 35 -7.58 -16.77 8.05
CA GLU A 35 -7.87 -18.04 8.75
C GLU A 35 -9.37 -18.35 8.74
N LYS A 36 -10.21 -17.36 9.00
CA LYS A 36 -11.66 -17.51 9.03
C LYS A 36 -12.25 -17.92 7.69
N ILE A 37 -11.72 -17.44 6.58
CA ILE A 37 -12.17 -17.86 5.25
C ILE A 37 -11.62 -19.21 4.82
N GLY A 38 -10.65 -19.77 5.55
CA GLY A 38 -10.13 -21.12 5.32
C GLY A 38 -8.64 -21.22 4.99
N VAL A 39 -7.87 -20.14 5.14
CA VAL A 39 -6.42 -20.16 4.98
C VAL A 39 -5.78 -20.45 6.34
N ALA A 40 -5.67 -21.74 6.69
CA ALA A 40 -5.26 -22.17 8.02
C ALA A 40 -3.84 -21.75 8.41
N ASP A 41 -2.94 -21.61 7.44
CA ASP A 41 -1.54 -21.21 7.59
C ASP A 41 -1.29 -19.72 7.30
N ALA A 42 -2.31 -18.89 7.41
CA ALA A 42 -2.23 -17.46 7.10
C ALA A 42 -1.13 -16.74 7.89
N ASP A 43 -0.93 -17.12 9.16
CA ASP A 43 0.13 -16.52 9.99
C ASP A 43 1.55 -16.76 9.43
N GLN A 44 1.77 -17.89 8.77
CA GLN A 44 3.04 -18.22 8.12
C GLN A 44 3.17 -17.58 6.73
N LEU A 45 2.05 -17.44 5.99
CA LEU A 45 2.03 -16.87 4.65
C LEU A 45 2.21 -15.35 4.65
N ILE A 46 1.70 -14.68 5.66
CA ILE A 46 1.74 -13.22 5.77
C ILE A 46 2.84 -12.83 6.74
N ASP A 47 3.97 -12.37 6.20
CA ASP A 47 5.09 -11.90 7.01
C ASP A 47 4.78 -10.56 7.66
N ALA A 48 5.36 -10.34 8.87
CA ALA A 48 5.18 -9.10 9.61
C ALA A 48 5.97 -7.92 9.04
N TYR A 49 7.04 -8.20 8.31
CA TYR A 49 7.99 -7.19 7.84
C TYR A 49 8.15 -7.19 6.32
N GLU A 50 8.32 -8.34 5.73
CA GLU A 50 8.59 -8.51 4.30
C GLU A 50 7.80 -9.69 3.74
N GLN A 51 6.96 -9.43 2.72
CA GLN A 51 6.15 -10.47 2.11
C GLN A 51 6.98 -11.49 1.34
N LYS A 52 6.47 -12.71 1.25
CA LYS A 52 7.08 -13.85 0.56
C LYS A 52 6.01 -14.59 -0.27
N GLY A 53 6.46 -15.48 -1.14
CA GLY A 53 5.57 -16.33 -1.95
C GLY A 53 4.57 -15.51 -2.76
N ILE A 54 3.32 -15.96 -2.81
CA ILE A 54 2.28 -15.32 -3.62
C ILE A 54 1.93 -13.91 -3.11
N PHE A 55 2.08 -13.64 -1.82
CA PHE A 55 1.86 -12.32 -1.25
C PHE A 55 2.90 -11.32 -1.76
N LEU A 56 4.16 -11.73 -1.89
CA LEU A 56 5.18 -10.90 -2.52
C LEU A 56 4.92 -10.75 -4.03
N GLN A 57 4.57 -11.82 -4.72
CA GLN A 57 4.34 -11.81 -6.16
C GLN A 57 3.20 -10.84 -6.56
N VAL A 58 2.15 -10.73 -5.77
CA VAL A 58 1.08 -9.77 -6.03
C VAL A 58 1.51 -8.34 -5.73
N GLU A 59 2.39 -8.13 -4.76
CA GLU A 59 2.91 -6.80 -4.43
C GLU A 59 3.96 -6.29 -5.43
N ASN A 60 4.75 -7.18 -6.02
CA ASN A 60 5.76 -6.79 -7.02
C ASN A 60 5.26 -6.83 -8.47
N GLY A 61 3.99 -7.14 -8.68
CA GLY A 61 3.36 -7.15 -10.00
C GLY A 61 3.62 -8.40 -10.84
N GLN A 62 4.29 -9.43 -10.30
CA GLN A 62 4.49 -10.69 -11.02
C GLN A 62 3.18 -11.41 -11.31
N ILE A 63 2.20 -11.27 -10.40
CA ILE A 63 0.86 -11.81 -10.57
C ILE A 63 -0.17 -10.70 -10.29
N GLY A 64 -1.31 -10.75 -10.99
CA GLY A 64 -2.46 -9.89 -10.73
C GLY A 64 -3.38 -10.47 -9.66
N SER A 65 -4.50 -9.78 -9.44
CA SER A 65 -5.49 -10.19 -8.42
C SER A 65 -6.14 -11.54 -8.72
N ASP A 66 -6.49 -11.82 -9.97
CA ASP A 66 -7.12 -13.10 -10.35
C ASP A 66 -6.16 -14.27 -10.16
N GLU A 67 -4.92 -14.12 -10.55
CA GLU A 67 -3.89 -15.13 -10.38
C GLU A 67 -3.57 -15.36 -8.90
N PHE A 68 -3.52 -14.31 -8.10
CA PHE A 68 -3.38 -14.43 -6.65
C PHE A 68 -4.51 -15.27 -6.05
N CYS A 69 -5.75 -14.96 -6.41
CA CYS A 69 -6.92 -15.72 -5.91
C CYS A 69 -6.88 -17.18 -6.36
N ARG A 70 -6.49 -17.44 -7.61
CA ARG A 70 -6.34 -18.81 -8.13
C ARG A 70 -5.28 -19.59 -7.35
N LYS A 71 -4.11 -19.01 -7.14
CA LYS A 71 -3.01 -19.64 -6.39
C LYS A 71 -3.38 -19.86 -4.93
N LEU A 72 -4.12 -18.95 -4.32
CA LEU A 72 -4.59 -19.12 -2.94
C LEU A 72 -5.60 -20.26 -2.83
N ARG A 73 -6.52 -20.39 -3.79
CA ARG A 73 -7.46 -21.54 -3.88
C ARG A 73 -6.71 -22.86 -4.04
N GLU A 74 -5.71 -22.92 -4.91
CA GLU A 74 -4.86 -24.10 -5.08
C GLU A 74 -4.13 -24.47 -3.78
N HIS A 75 -3.54 -23.47 -3.11
CA HIS A 75 -2.81 -23.67 -1.87
C HIS A 75 -3.70 -24.24 -0.75
N THR A 76 -4.93 -23.75 -0.63
CA THR A 76 -5.87 -24.17 0.43
C THR A 76 -6.66 -25.40 0.05
N GLY A 77 -6.80 -25.73 -1.23
CA GLY A 77 -7.72 -26.74 -1.73
C GLY A 77 -9.19 -26.36 -1.56
N LYS A 78 -9.48 -25.09 -1.30
CA LYS A 78 -10.83 -24.56 -1.05
C LYS A 78 -11.26 -23.59 -2.14
N ASN A 79 -12.56 -23.55 -2.42
CA ASN A 79 -13.14 -22.64 -3.40
C ASN A 79 -13.44 -21.27 -2.76
N LEU A 80 -12.39 -20.54 -2.40
CA LEU A 80 -12.50 -19.22 -1.81
C LEU A 80 -13.07 -18.22 -2.84
N SER A 81 -14.07 -17.44 -2.45
CA SER A 81 -14.62 -16.39 -3.29
C SER A 81 -13.69 -15.18 -3.32
N PHE A 82 -13.75 -14.40 -4.40
CA PHE A 82 -13.03 -13.13 -4.49
C PHE A 82 -13.44 -12.17 -3.36
N GLU A 83 -14.73 -12.09 -3.06
CA GLU A 83 -15.25 -11.22 -2.01
C GLU A 83 -14.70 -11.58 -0.62
N ASP A 84 -14.59 -12.86 -0.32
CA ASP A 84 -14.01 -13.34 0.95
C ASP A 84 -12.52 -13.00 1.02
N ILE A 85 -11.79 -13.19 -0.07
CA ILE A 85 -10.36 -12.84 -0.14
C ILE A 85 -10.17 -11.33 0.02
N LYS A 86 -10.98 -10.52 -0.64
CA LYS A 86 -10.97 -9.06 -0.49
C LYS A 86 -11.28 -8.64 0.95
N TRP A 87 -12.30 -9.22 1.56
CA TRP A 87 -12.64 -8.97 2.95
C TRP A 87 -11.46 -9.27 3.89
N ALA A 88 -10.75 -10.38 3.64
CA ALA A 88 -9.58 -10.75 4.44
C ALA A 88 -8.43 -9.76 4.27
N TRP A 89 -8.13 -9.33 3.03
CA TRP A 89 -7.15 -8.28 2.74
C TRP A 89 -7.49 -6.97 3.43
N MET A 90 -8.75 -6.57 3.42
CA MET A 90 -9.21 -5.36 4.09
C MET A 90 -9.08 -5.42 5.60
N GLY A 91 -8.82 -6.59 6.17
CA GLY A 91 -8.45 -6.76 7.58
C GLY A 91 -7.17 -6.02 7.98
N PHE A 92 -6.27 -5.74 7.06
CA PHE A 92 -5.10 -4.89 7.31
C PHE A 92 -5.46 -3.46 7.68
N ILE A 93 -6.58 -2.94 7.16
CA ILE A 93 -6.96 -1.55 7.30
C ILE A 93 -7.81 -1.38 8.56
N VAL A 94 -7.32 -0.58 9.49
CA VAL A 94 -8.06 -0.24 10.72
C VAL A 94 -8.72 1.12 10.57
N ASN A 95 -7.96 2.11 10.14
CA ASN A 95 -8.43 3.49 10.10
C ASN A 95 -7.65 4.30 9.07
N VAL A 96 -8.33 5.26 8.47
CA VAL A 96 -7.76 6.29 7.58
C VAL A 96 -7.99 7.64 8.26
N PRO A 97 -7.04 8.14 9.07
CA PRO A 97 -7.24 9.38 9.81
C PRO A 97 -7.36 10.58 8.88
N GLN A 98 -8.52 11.22 8.88
CA GLN A 98 -8.80 12.35 7.99
C GLN A 98 -7.83 13.52 8.20
N TYR A 99 -7.41 13.78 9.45
CA TYR A 99 -6.48 14.88 9.74
C TYR A 99 -5.14 14.74 9.02
N LYS A 100 -4.67 13.50 8.79
CA LYS A 100 -3.45 13.24 8.02
C LYS A 100 -3.63 13.57 6.54
N LEU A 101 -4.78 13.25 5.98
CA LEU A 101 -5.13 13.60 4.60
C LEU A 101 -5.28 15.11 4.42
N ASP A 102 -5.90 15.79 5.38
CA ASP A 102 -6.02 17.25 5.39
C ASP A 102 -4.64 17.91 5.46
N PHE A 103 -3.73 17.37 6.25
CA PHE A 103 -2.34 17.83 6.31
C PHE A 103 -1.62 17.68 4.96
N ILE A 104 -1.81 16.59 4.25
CA ILE A 104 -1.28 16.42 2.89
C ILE A 104 -1.83 17.48 1.95
N SER A 105 -3.12 17.77 2.02
CA SER A 105 -3.76 18.81 1.20
C SER A 105 -3.15 20.19 1.47
N GLU A 106 -2.81 20.50 2.72
CA GLU A 106 -2.09 21.74 3.06
C GLU A 106 -0.66 21.74 2.49
N LEU A 107 0.07 20.63 2.58
CA LEU A 107 1.42 20.51 2.02
C LEU A 107 1.44 20.71 0.50
N ARG A 108 0.41 20.28 -0.21
CA ARG A 108 0.31 20.41 -1.68
C ARG A 108 0.21 21.88 -2.15
N LYS A 109 -0.11 22.80 -1.28
CA LYS A 109 -0.08 24.24 -1.61
C LYS A 109 1.33 24.76 -1.84
N THR A 110 2.34 24.10 -1.26
CA THR A 110 3.74 24.50 -1.29
C THR A 110 4.64 23.49 -1.99
N TYR A 111 4.33 22.19 -1.85
CA TYR A 111 5.17 21.08 -2.31
C TYR A 111 4.44 20.19 -3.30
N LYS A 112 5.22 19.48 -4.13
CA LYS A 112 4.72 18.28 -4.81
C LYS A 112 4.72 17.13 -3.83
N VAL A 113 3.63 16.39 -3.74
CA VAL A 113 3.44 15.31 -2.78
C VAL A 113 3.18 14.01 -3.51
N TYR A 114 4.00 13.00 -3.20
CA TYR A 114 3.99 11.69 -3.82
C TYR A 114 3.72 10.61 -2.79
N LEU A 115 3.11 9.53 -3.24
CA LEU A 115 2.96 8.30 -2.47
C LEU A 115 3.91 7.24 -3.01
N LEU A 116 4.58 6.53 -2.11
CA LEU A 116 5.36 5.32 -2.40
C LEU A 116 4.93 4.21 -1.47
N SER A 117 4.26 3.19 -1.98
CA SER A 117 3.66 2.13 -1.18
C SER A 117 3.93 0.73 -1.72
N ASN A 118 4.33 -0.18 -0.83
CA ASN A 118 4.21 -1.61 -1.09
C ASN A 118 2.76 -2.01 -0.88
N THR A 119 2.10 -2.44 -1.94
CA THR A 119 0.67 -2.72 -1.92
C THR A 119 0.30 -3.70 -3.05
N ASN A 120 -0.97 -3.97 -3.19
CA ASN A 120 -1.50 -4.91 -4.17
C ASN A 120 -2.76 -4.34 -4.83
N PRO A 121 -3.18 -4.89 -5.98
CA PRO A 121 -4.33 -4.35 -6.71
C PRO A 121 -5.67 -4.51 -5.97
N ILE A 122 -5.79 -5.46 -5.05
CA ILE A 122 -7.04 -5.68 -4.29
C ILE A 122 -7.29 -4.52 -3.32
N VAL A 123 -6.29 -4.20 -2.49
CA VAL A 123 -6.38 -3.07 -1.55
C VAL A 123 -6.45 -1.74 -2.30
N GLN A 124 -5.70 -1.58 -3.38
CA GLN A 124 -5.70 -0.34 -4.17
C GLN A 124 -7.03 -0.11 -4.90
N SER A 125 -7.73 -1.15 -5.29
CA SER A 125 -9.09 -1.02 -5.83
C SER A 125 -10.04 -0.32 -4.86
N TRP A 126 -9.94 -0.63 -3.56
CA TRP A 126 -10.66 0.10 -2.53
C TRP A 126 -10.13 1.52 -2.34
N ALA A 127 -8.81 1.70 -2.21
CA ALA A 127 -8.20 2.99 -1.94
C ALA A 127 -8.47 4.02 -3.07
N ARG A 128 -8.55 3.55 -4.31
CA ARG A 128 -8.85 4.36 -5.50
C ARG A 128 -10.35 4.55 -5.76
N SER A 129 -11.20 4.05 -4.87
CA SER A 129 -12.64 4.23 -4.93
C SER A 129 -13.11 5.39 -4.05
N ASP A 130 -14.38 5.74 -4.15
CA ASP A 130 -15.04 6.72 -3.30
C ASP A 130 -15.20 6.28 -1.84
N LYS A 131 -14.87 5.03 -1.54
CA LYS A 131 -14.93 4.44 -0.20
C LYS A 131 -13.69 4.68 0.65
N PHE A 132 -12.63 5.25 0.07
CA PHE A 132 -11.38 5.52 0.79
C PHE A 132 -11.57 6.54 1.91
N THR A 133 -12.32 7.61 1.66
CA THR A 133 -12.68 8.60 2.68
C THR A 133 -14.19 8.67 2.91
N THR A 134 -14.59 9.12 4.08
CA THR A 134 -16.01 9.34 4.41
C THR A 134 -16.65 10.38 3.49
N ALA A 135 -15.87 11.37 3.03
CA ALA A 135 -16.32 12.40 2.10
C ALA A 135 -16.42 11.92 0.64
N GLY A 136 -15.99 10.69 0.34
CA GLY A 136 -16.08 10.11 -0.99
C GLY A 136 -14.90 10.40 -1.91
N TYR A 137 -13.78 10.85 -1.38
CA TYR A 137 -12.55 11.11 -2.16
C TYR A 137 -11.65 9.88 -2.21
N PRO A 138 -11.18 9.47 -3.41
CA PRO A 138 -10.20 8.41 -3.53
C PRO A 138 -8.81 8.86 -3.09
N ILE A 139 -7.93 7.89 -2.82
CA ILE A 139 -6.54 8.18 -2.44
C ILE A 139 -5.81 9.06 -3.48
N SER A 140 -6.09 8.86 -4.75
CA SER A 140 -5.48 9.63 -5.85
C SER A 140 -5.77 11.14 -5.80
N TYR A 141 -6.83 11.53 -5.13
CA TYR A 141 -7.17 12.94 -4.92
C TYR A 141 -6.12 13.70 -4.12
N TYR A 142 -5.40 13.02 -3.23
CA TYR A 142 -4.48 13.63 -2.26
C TYR A 142 -3.06 13.77 -2.76
N PHE A 143 -2.65 13.08 -3.82
CA PHE A 143 -1.27 13.02 -4.29
C PHE A 143 -1.12 13.54 -5.71
N ASP A 144 0.01 14.18 -6.00
CA ASP A 144 0.37 14.58 -7.36
C ASP A 144 0.69 13.35 -8.21
N LYS A 145 1.33 12.33 -7.62
CA LYS A 145 1.56 11.03 -8.25
C LYS A 145 1.69 9.93 -7.20
N MET A 146 1.27 8.74 -7.57
CA MET A 146 1.37 7.54 -6.73
C MET A 146 2.27 6.51 -7.40
N TYR A 147 3.20 5.96 -6.62
CA TYR A 147 4.07 4.85 -7.00
C TYR A 147 3.72 3.66 -6.13
N THR A 148 3.10 2.67 -6.73
CA THR A 148 2.73 1.43 -6.04
C THR A 148 3.59 0.29 -6.52
N SER A 149 4.03 -0.58 -5.62
CA SER A 149 4.98 -1.66 -5.91
C SER A 149 4.52 -2.56 -7.05
N TYR A 150 3.24 -2.93 -7.08
CA TYR A 150 2.72 -3.83 -8.12
C TYR A 150 2.65 -3.19 -9.51
N GLU A 151 2.52 -1.86 -9.61
CA GLU A 151 2.53 -1.13 -10.89
C GLU A 151 3.95 -0.85 -11.37
N VAL A 152 4.86 -0.54 -10.45
CA VAL A 152 6.28 -0.29 -10.74
C VAL A 152 7.05 -1.59 -10.99
N GLY A 153 6.61 -2.70 -10.37
CA GLY A 153 7.29 -4.00 -10.44
C GLY A 153 8.45 -4.14 -9.47
N ILE A 154 8.57 -3.23 -8.49
CA ILE A 154 9.65 -3.19 -7.51
C ILE A 154 9.05 -2.93 -6.14
N THR A 155 9.49 -3.68 -5.12
CA THR A 155 9.09 -3.48 -3.73
C THR A 155 10.18 -2.77 -2.92
N LYS A 156 9.75 -1.93 -1.95
CA LYS A 156 10.65 -1.46 -0.90
C LYS A 156 11.10 -2.69 -0.05
N PRO A 157 12.34 -2.75 0.46
CA PRO A 157 13.33 -1.68 0.53
C PRO A 157 14.33 -1.64 -0.65
N SER A 158 14.03 -2.23 -1.79
CA SER A 158 14.95 -2.19 -2.93
C SER A 158 15.30 -0.74 -3.33
N PRO A 159 16.61 -0.38 -3.44
CA PRO A 159 17.00 0.96 -3.87
C PRO A 159 16.47 1.35 -5.26
N ALA A 160 16.24 0.38 -6.13
CA ALA A 160 15.75 0.59 -7.49
C ALA A 160 14.39 1.32 -7.53
N ILE A 161 13.54 1.15 -6.50
CA ILE A 161 12.25 1.84 -6.48
C ILE A 161 12.41 3.35 -6.29
N PHE A 162 13.43 3.79 -5.56
CA PHE A 162 13.72 5.20 -5.36
C PHE A 162 14.30 5.84 -6.63
N GLU A 163 15.12 5.11 -7.37
CA GLU A 163 15.66 5.54 -8.67
C GLU A 163 14.54 5.73 -9.70
N PHE A 164 13.50 4.91 -9.64
CA PHE A 164 12.34 5.00 -10.51
C PHE A 164 11.56 6.32 -10.34
N MET A 165 11.62 6.94 -9.17
CA MET A 165 10.89 8.16 -8.84
C MET A 165 11.61 9.45 -9.23
N ILE A 166 12.89 9.39 -9.56
CA ILE A 166 13.75 10.56 -9.83
C ILE A 166 13.55 11.07 -11.26
#